data_2678a9e1e8356e187ccf628a66615ff9
#
_entry.id   2678a9e1e8356e187ccf628a66615ff9
#
_cell.length_a   1.000
_cell.length_b   1.000
_cell.length_c   1.000
_cell.angle_alpha   90.00
_cell.angle_beta   90.00
_cell.angle_gamma   90.00
#
_symmetry.space_group_name_H-M   'P 1'
#
loop_
_entity.id
_entity.type
_entity.pdbx_description
1 polymer ?
#
loop_
_entity_poly.entity_id
_entity_poly.type
_entity_poly.pdbx_seq_one_letter_code
_entity_poly.pdbx_strand_id
1 'polypeptide(L)'
;MILAAEFPVDDVDRMWNLLLGRESELADIDAHHVVVYRSMWGRRRILVTVGIRHPRSVHDVLRSPAVFDLFDISGVEEIPAIFAGWIVEKIDIGSRACVDTVPGVVVGVVTHVADVATLVEKVHHAADRFDLAGIRKVWVYEACDDSREAMILHEIHDEVSARRWLSRPDAAAEWMAGAGFGVSPTVFVGTLAHLMSVPERVAG
;
A
#
# COMPACT_ATOMS: atom_id res chain seq x y z
N MET A 1 5.61 -10.32 2.56
CA MET A 1 6.11 -9.27 1.67
C MET A 1 4.93 -8.55 1.01
N ILE A 2 5.09 -7.29 0.62
CA ILE A 2 4.13 -6.56 -0.21
C ILE A 2 4.80 -6.12 -1.51
N LEU A 3 4.04 -6.17 -2.61
CA LEU A 3 4.31 -5.39 -3.81
C LEU A 3 3.29 -4.27 -3.87
N ALA A 4 3.71 -3.08 -4.24
CA ALA A 4 2.82 -1.94 -4.42
C ALA A 4 3.22 -1.17 -5.68
N ALA A 5 2.23 -0.84 -6.52
CA ALA A 5 2.45 -0.05 -7.72
C ALA A 5 1.30 0.95 -7.92
N GLU A 6 1.66 2.20 -8.22
CA GLU A 6 0.71 3.24 -8.59
C GLU A 6 0.82 3.51 -10.08
N PHE A 7 -0.31 3.42 -10.80
CA PHE A 7 -0.34 3.64 -12.24
C PHE A 7 -1.71 4.12 -12.72
N PRO A 8 -1.78 4.73 -13.92
CA PRO A 8 -3.04 5.09 -14.54
C PRO A 8 -3.77 3.86 -15.07
N VAL A 9 -5.10 3.86 -15.00
CA VAL A 9 -5.97 2.87 -15.62
C VAL A 9 -7.25 3.53 -16.11
N ASP A 10 -7.70 3.17 -17.29
CA ASP A 10 -8.89 3.78 -17.88
C ASP A 10 -10.19 3.26 -17.24
N ASP A 11 -10.25 1.97 -16.96
CA ASP A 11 -11.42 1.31 -16.37
C ASP A 11 -10.98 0.30 -15.30
N VAL A 12 -11.14 0.69 -14.04
CA VAL A 12 -10.74 -0.10 -12.86
C VAL A 12 -11.56 -1.38 -12.76
N ASP A 13 -12.86 -1.31 -13.06
CA ASP A 13 -13.75 -2.46 -12.93
C ASP A 13 -13.50 -3.49 -14.02
N ARG A 14 -13.19 -3.04 -15.23
CA ARG A 14 -12.76 -3.92 -16.33
C ARG A 14 -11.43 -4.61 -15.99
N MET A 15 -10.44 -3.85 -15.55
CA MET A 15 -9.16 -4.40 -15.10
C MET A 15 -9.37 -5.46 -14.01
N TRP A 16 -10.22 -5.15 -13.01
CA TRP A 16 -10.51 -6.07 -11.92
C TRP A 16 -11.13 -7.39 -12.39
N ASN A 17 -12.11 -7.32 -13.31
CA ASN A 17 -12.72 -8.51 -13.88
C ASN A 17 -11.72 -9.41 -14.64
N LEU A 18 -10.75 -8.79 -15.32
CA LEU A 18 -9.68 -9.54 -15.96
C LEU A 18 -8.73 -10.18 -14.94
N LEU A 19 -8.43 -9.46 -13.87
CA LEU A 19 -7.57 -9.95 -12.78
C LEU A 19 -8.20 -11.12 -12.03
N LEU A 20 -9.52 -11.13 -11.82
CA LEU A 20 -10.23 -12.26 -11.23
C LEU A 20 -10.04 -13.56 -12.03
N GLY A 21 -9.88 -13.45 -13.35
CA GLY A 21 -9.58 -14.61 -14.20
C GLY A 21 -8.14 -15.16 -14.06
N ARG A 22 -7.27 -14.47 -13.29
CA ARG A 22 -5.84 -14.79 -13.12
C ARG A 22 -5.47 -15.23 -11.69
N GLU A 23 -6.44 -15.68 -10.92
CA GLU A 23 -6.25 -16.08 -9.53
C GLU A 23 -5.21 -17.22 -9.39
N SER A 24 -5.18 -18.17 -10.35
CA SER A 24 -4.19 -19.25 -10.37
C SER A 24 -2.76 -18.74 -10.54
N GLU A 25 -2.55 -17.73 -11.37
CA GLU A 25 -1.24 -17.12 -11.61
C GLU A 25 -0.76 -16.32 -10.38
N LEU A 26 -1.68 -15.67 -9.69
CA LEU A 26 -1.40 -15.03 -8.41
C LEU A 26 -1.05 -16.05 -7.32
N ALA A 27 -1.70 -17.22 -7.32
CA ALA A 27 -1.35 -18.32 -6.42
C ALA A 27 0.04 -18.90 -6.73
N ASP A 28 0.51 -18.84 -7.98
CA ASP A 28 1.84 -19.31 -8.37
C ASP A 28 2.98 -18.49 -7.78
N ILE A 29 2.74 -17.21 -7.48
CA ILE A 29 3.67 -16.33 -6.77
C ILE A 29 3.43 -16.28 -5.26
N ASP A 30 2.60 -17.17 -4.75
CA ASP A 30 2.21 -17.26 -3.33
C ASP A 30 1.53 -15.97 -2.81
N ALA A 31 0.80 -15.28 -3.70
CA ALA A 31 -0.03 -14.16 -3.28
C ALA A 31 -1.13 -14.65 -2.32
N HIS A 32 -1.46 -13.84 -1.31
CA HIS A 32 -2.56 -14.15 -0.41
C HIS A 32 -3.71 -13.13 -0.48
N HIS A 33 -3.43 -11.92 -0.97
CA HIS A 33 -4.46 -10.94 -1.27
C HIS A 33 -3.98 -9.96 -2.34
N VAL A 34 -4.94 -9.40 -3.05
CA VAL A 34 -4.75 -8.24 -3.92
C VAL A 34 -5.74 -7.17 -3.51
N VAL A 35 -5.26 -5.95 -3.33
CA VAL A 35 -6.10 -4.79 -3.00
C VAL A 35 -5.89 -3.71 -4.04
N VAL A 36 -6.99 -3.15 -4.51
CA VAL A 36 -7.00 -2.04 -5.46
C VAL A 36 -7.66 -0.84 -4.81
N TYR A 37 -6.93 0.27 -4.75
CA TYR A 37 -7.44 1.55 -4.29
C TYR A 37 -7.55 2.51 -5.48
N ARG A 38 -8.68 3.24 -5.54
CA ARG A 38 -8.91 4.29 -6.54
C ARG A 38 -8.50 5.63 -5.96
N SER A 39 -7.66 6.38 -6.68
CA SER A 39 -7.18 7.69 -6.24
C SER A 39 -8.35 8.67 -6.03
N MET A 40 -8.28 9.44 -4.95
CA MET A 40 -9.19 10.54 -4.66
C MET A 40 -8.82 11.83 -5.42
N TRP A 41 -7.58 11.93 -5.92
CA TRP A 41 -7.08 13.14 -6.58
C TRP A 41 -6.98 13.04 -8.11
N GLY A 42 -7.00 11.84 -8.65
CA GLY A 42 -6.93 11.62 -10.09
C GLY A 42 -7.86 10.53 -10.54
N ARG A 43 -8.82 10.86 -11.40
CA ARG A 43 -9.90 9.93 -11.81
C ARG A 43 -9.43 8.63 -12.47
N ARG A 44 -8.14 8.53 -12.84
CA ARG A 44 -7.59 7.38 -13.59
C ARG A 44 -6.36 6.76 -12.93
N ARG A 45 -6.07 7.07 -11.68
CA ARG A 45 -4.93 6.48 -10.97
C ARG A 45 -5.41 5.50 -9.93
N ILE A 46 -4.71 4.38 -9.83
CA ILE A 46 -4.93 3.37 -8.82
C ILE A 46 -3.63 3.04 -8.11
N LEU A 47 -3.74 2.56 -6.90
CA LEU A 47 -2.69 1.84 -6.20
C LEU A 47 -3.12 0.38 -6.10
N VAL A 48 -2.32 -0.51 -6.62
CA VAL A 48 -2.49 -1.96 -6.44
C VAL A 48 -1.46 -2.44 -5.43
N THR A 49 -1.92 -3.18 -4.43
CA THR A 49 -1.03 -3.88 -3.49
C THR A 49 -1.28 -5.38 -3.57
N VAL A 50 -0.20 -6.15 -3.61
CA VAL A 50 -0.22 -7.62 -3.60
C VAL A 50 0.55 -8.10 -2.38
N GLY A 51 -0.13 -8.76 -1.46
CA GLY A 51 0.50 -9.43 -0.33
C GLY A 51 0.97 -10.82 -0.73
N ILE A 52 2.23 -11.16 -0.42
CA ILE A 52 2.86 -12.44 -0.75
C ILE A 52 3.30 -13.12 0.54
N ARG A 53 2.97 -14.42 0.71
CA ARG A 53 3.24 -15.17 1.94
C ARG A 53 4.73 -15.47 2.10
N HIS A 54 5.28 -16.26 1.21
CA HIS A 54 6.64 -16.81 1.31
C HIS A 54 7.38 -16.65 -0.03
N PRO A 55 7.78 -15.44 -0.41
CA PRO A 55 8.46 -15.26 -1.68
C PRO A 55 9.80 -15.98 -1.64
N ARG A 56 10.06 -16.81 -2.64
CA ARG A 56 11.37 -17.49 -2.79
C ARG A 56 12.47 -16.48 -3.05
N SER A 57 12.17 -15.50 -3.89
CA SER A 57 13.04 -14.39 -4.24
C SER A 57 12.16 -13.25 -4.73
N VAL A 58 12.41 -12.02 -4.25
CA VAL A 58 11.73 -10.81 -4.75
C VAL A 58 11.92 -10.67 -6.25
N HIS A 59 13.13 -10.94 -6.73
CA HIS A 59 13.47 -10.87 -8.14
C HIS A 59 12.65 -11.84 -9.00
N ASP A 60 12.44 -13.08 -8.52
CA ASP A 60 11.65 -14.08 -9.23
C ASP A 60 10.16 -13.67 -9.26
N VAL A 61 9.66 -13.10 -8.16
CA VAL A 61 8.28 -12.58 -8.11
C VAL A 61 8.10 -11.44 -9.09
N LEU A 62 9.01 -10.45 -9.10
CA LEU A 62 8.92 -9.30 -10.00
C LEU A 62 9.06 -9.68 -11.48
N ARG A 63 9.70 -10.79 -11.79
CA ARG A 63 9.84 -11.35 -13.15
C ARG A 63 8.78 -12.39 -13.50
N SER A 64 7.87 -12.66 -12.61
CA SER A 64 6.82 -13.65 -12.87
C SER A 64 5.84 -13.18 -13.94
N PRO A 65 5.28 -14.08 -14.75
CA PRO A 65 4.19 -13.74 -15.68
C PRO A 65 3.05 -13.02 -14.98
N ALA A 66 2.68 -13.43 -13.75
CA ALA A 66 1.59 -12.83 -13.00
C ALA A 66 1.73 -11.32 -12.79
N VAL A 67 2.96 -10.82 -12.56
CA VAL A 67 3.24 -9.38 -12.39
C VAL A 67 3.15 -8.65 -13.73
N PHE A 68 3.72 -9.22 -14.80
CA PHE A 68 3.64 -8.62 -16.14
C PHE A 68 2.20 -8.61 -16.67
N ASP A 69 1.48 -9.69 -16.52
CA ASP A 69 0.07 -9.82 -16.94
C ASP A 69 -0.82 -8.79 -16.23
N LEU A 70 -0.53 -8.46 -14.96
CA LEU A 70 -1.24 -7.39 -14.25
C LEU A 70 -1.13 -6.05 -14.99
N PHE A 71 0.04 -5.70 -15.49
CA PHE A 71 0.24 -4.47 -16.24
C PHE A 71 -0.36 -4.54 -17.64
N ASP A 72 -0.22 -5.67 -18.33
CA ASP A 72 -0.80 -5.88 -19.67
C ASP A 72 -2.34 -5.76 -19.64
N ILE A 73 -3.02 -6.41 -18.68
CA ILE A 73 -4.48 -6.31 -18.53
C ILE A 73 -4.94 -4.92 -18.08
N SER A 74 -4.06 -4.16 -17.43
CA SER A 74 -4.35 -2.79 -17.00
C SER A 74 -4.22 -1.78 -18.15
N GLY A 75 -3.67 -2.20 -19.29
CA GLY A 75 -3.42 -1.32 -20.46
C GLY A 75 -2.36 -0.26 -20.18
N VAL A 76 -1.39 -0.56 -19.32
CA VAL A 76 -0.31 0.36 -18.96
C VAL A 76 0.75 0.33 -20.05
N GLU A 77 1.04 1.49 -20.66
CA GLU A 77 2.04 1.60 -21.73
C GLU A 77 3.48 1.44 -21.22
N GLU A 78 3.75 1.89 -19.99
CA GLU A 78 5.05 1.82 -19.35
C GLU A 78 4.92 1.12 -17.99
N ILE A 79 5.80 0.16 -17.71
CA ILE A 79 5.83 -0.53 -16.40
C ILE A 79 6.09 0.51 -15.31
N PRO A 80 5.18 0.67 -14.34
CA PRO A 80 5.36 1.63 -13.26
C PRO A 80 6.49 1.21 -12.32
N ALA A 81 6.97 2.15 -11.50
CA ALA A 81 7.82 1.81 -10.38
C ALA A 81 7.05 0.89 -9.42
N ILE A 82 7.67 -0.20 -9.03
CA ILE A 82 7.11 -1.17 -8.09
C ILE A 82 7.90 -1.08 -6.79
N PHE A 83 7.22 -0.74 -5.71
CA PHE A 83 7.76 -0.92 -4.37
C PHE A 83 7.62 -2.39 -3.97
N ALA A 84 8.71 -3.02 -3.58
CA ALA A 84 8.72 -4.36 -2.99
C ALA A 84 9.33 -4.28 -1.60
N GLY A 85 8.59 -4.66 -0.56
CA GLY A 85 9.06 -4.48 0.80
C GLY A 85 8.57 -5.53 1.79
N TRP A 86 9.31 -5.64 2.90
CA TRP A 86 8.95 -6.44 4.06
C TRP A 86 8.20 -5.59 5.07
N ILE A 87 7.19 -6.17 5.70
CA ILE A 87 6.56 -5.52 6.83
C ILE A 87 7.55 -5.48 8.00
N VAL A 88 7.80 -4.27 8.50
CA VAL A 88 8.63 -4.02 9.68
C VAL A 88 7.76 -3.84 10.90
N GLU A 89 6.63 -3.12 10.75
CA GLU A 89 5.76 -2.81 11.87
C GLU A 89 4.31 -2.67 11.41
N LYS A 90 3.39 -3.08 12.30
CA LYS A 90 1.96 -2.88 12.18
C LYS A 90 1.45 -2.32 13.49
N ILE A 91 0.92 -1.13 13.46
CA ILE A 91 0.46 -0.40 14.64
C ILE A 91 -1.04 -0.19 14.53
N ASP A 92 -1.80 -0.76 15.46
CA ASP A 92 -3.22 -0.46 15.64
C ASP A 92 -3.35 0.79 16.51
N ILE A 93 -4.06 1.80 16.01
CA ILE A 93 -4.24 3.12 16.64
C ILE A 93 -5.61 3.17 17.33
N GLY A 94 -5.60 3.64 18.57
CA GLY A 94 -6.82 3.86 19.37
C GLY A 94 -7.31 2.63 20.13
N SER A 95 -8.20 2.88 21.11
CA SER A 95 -8.71 1.87 22.07
C SER A 95 -9.80 0.96 21.51
N ARG A 96 -10.30 1.22 20.34
CA ARG A 96 -11.28 0.34 19.69
C ARG A 96 -10.53 -0.77 19.01
N ALA A 97 -10.57 -1.97 19.61
CA ALA A 97 -10.17 -3.19 18.94
C ALA A 97 -10.72 -3.15 17.50
N CYS A 98 -9.82 -2.92 16.56
CA CYS A 98 -10.20 -2.82 15.17
C CYS A 98 -10.67 -4.22 14.76
N VAL A 99 -11.98 -4.42 14.71
CA VAL A 99 -12.52 -5.52 13.92
C VAL A 99 -11.84 -5.37 12.56
N ASP A 100 -11.36 -6.44 11.98
CA ASP A 100 -10.73 -6.46 10.65
C ASP A 100 -11.73 -5.98 9.57
N THR A 101 -12.07 -4.71 9.65
CA THR A 101 -12.89 -4.03 8.65
C THR A 101 -11.96 -3.55 7.55
N VAL A 102 -12.37 -3.81 6.35
CA VAL A 102 -11.68 -3.36 5.14
C VAL A 102 -11.47 -1.84 5.22
N PRO A 103 -10.26 -1.32 4.95
CA PRO A 103 -9.96 0.11 5.06
C PRO A 103 -10.84 0.93 4.12
N GLY A 104 -11.53 1.95 4.64
CA GLY A 104 -12.34 2.85 3.81
C GLY A 104 -11.46 3.73 2.91
N VAL A 105 -10.40 4.28 3.49
CA VAL A 105 -9.43 5.16 2.81
C VAL A 105 -8.02 4.77 3.22
N VAL A 106 -7.11 4.83 2.27
CA VAL A 106 -5.67 4.64 2.51
C VAL A 106 -4.88 5.88 2.10
N VAL A 107 -3.86 6.20 2.88
CA VAL A 107 -2.79 7.12 2.47
C VAL A 107 -1.50 6.31 2.42
N GLY A 108 -0.96 6.16 1.22
CA GLY A 108 0.33 5.52 0.96
C GLY A 108 1.41 6.57 0.76
N VAL A 109 2.54 6.39 1.41
CA VAL A 109 3.72 7.25 1.26
C VAL A 109 4.93 6.38 1.00
N VAL A 110 5.59 6.58 -0.15
CA VAL A 110 6.90 5.97 -0.44
C VAL A 110 7.95 7.07 -0.34
N THR A 111 9.00 6.82 0.42
CA THR A 111 10.01 7.84 0.71
C THR A 111 11.33 7.22 1.16
N HIS A 112 12.42 7.97 0.97
CA HIS A 112 13.68 7.64 1.62
C HIS A 112 13.72 8.21 3.03
N VAL A 113 14.23 7.42 3.95
CA VAL A 113 14.43 7.76 5.37
C VAL A 113 15.88 7.54 5.76
N ALA A 114 16.32 8.17 6.83
CA ALA A 114 17.67 7.96 7.33
C ALA A 114 17.84 6.54 7.90
N ASP A 115 16.79 6.05 8.56
CA ASP A 115 16.74 4.76 9.23
C ASP A 115 15.29 4.36 9.51
N VAL A 116 14.91 3.14 9.14
CA VAL A 116 13.53 2.63 9.29
C VAL A 116 13.17 2.38 10.76
N ALA A 117 14.12 1.97 11.61
CA ALA A 117 13.85 1.78 13.04
C ALA A 117 13.48 3.12 13.72
N THR A 118 14.22 4.18 13.41
CA THR A 118 13.89 5.55 13.86
C THR A 118 12.53 6.01 13.34
N LEU A 119 12.16 5.67 12.10
CA LEU A 119 10.84 5.95 11.56
C LEU A 119 9.75 5.26 12.38
N VAL A 120 9.91 3.96 12.71
CA VAL A 120 8.96 3.19 13.52
C VAL A 120 8.77 3.84 14.90
N GLU A 121 9.86 4.24 15.58
CA GLU A 121 9.77 4.95 16.85
C GLU A 121 8.94 6.24 16.75
N LYS A 122 9.16 7.02 15.68
CA LYS A 122 8.39 8.26 15.44
C LYS A 122 6.92 8.00 15.15
N VAL A 123 6.60 6.91 14.43
CA VAL A 123 5.21 6.48 14.20
C VAL A 123 4.54 6.15 15.54
N HIS A 124 5.20 5.40 16.42
CA HIS A 124 4.68 5.12 17.77
C HIS A 124 4.45 6.40 18.59
N HIS A 125 5.40 7.34 18.57
CA HIS A 125 5.25 8.63 19.25
C HIS A 125 4.13 9.51 18.68
N ALA A 126 3.74 9.31 17.42
CA ALA A 126 2.67 10.03 16.77
C ALA A 126 1.28 9.40 16.96
N ALA A 127 1.17 8.25 17.65
CA ALA A 127 -0.06 7.46 17.75
C ALA A 127 -1.28 8.28 18.21
N ASP A 128 -1.15 9.13 19.24
CA ASP A 128 -2.24 9.99 19.73
C ASP A 128 -2.69 11.01 18.67
N ARG A 129 -1.75 11.54 17.87
CA ARG A 129 -2.07 12.45 16.76
C ARG A 129 -2.78 11.74 15.65
N PHE A 130 -2.39 10.50 15.39
CA PHE A 130 -3.03 9.64 14.39
C PHE A 130 -4.46 9.30 14.78
N ASP A 131 -4.71 8.97 16.05
CA ASP A 131 -6.06 8.72 16.55
C ASP A 131 -6.97 9.94 16.37
N LEU A 132 -6.49 11.13 16.75
CA LEU A 132 -7.20 12.39 16.56
C LEU A 132 -7.46 12.72 15.07
N ALA A 133 -6.61 12.25 14.17
CA ALA A 133 -6.77 12.40 12.73
C ALA A 133 -7.72 11.37 12.11
N GLY A 134 -8.15 10.36 12.88
CA GLY A 134 -8.98 9.26 12.40
C GLY A 134 -8.19 8.15 11.68
N ILE A 135 -6.86 8.12 11.86
CA ILE A 135 -6.02 7.02 11.43
C ILE A 135 -6.20 5.90 12.46
N ARG A 136 -6.51 4.71 11.97
CA ARG A 136 -6.79 3.55 12.82
C ARG A 136 -5.71 2.48 12.77
N LYS A 137 -4.92 2.49 11.70
CA LYS A 137 -3.83 1.53 11.52
C LYS A 137 -2.73 2.14 10.69
N VAL A 138 -1.49 1.83 11.04
CA VAL A 138 -0.30 2.19 10.28
C VAL A 138 0.51 0.94 10.00
N TRP A 139 0.90 0.77 8.75
CA TRP A 139 1.79 -0.28 8.30
C TRP A 139 3.09 0.37 7.84
N VAL A 140 4.21 -0.13 8.30
CA VAL A 140 5.53 0.31 7.87
C VAL A 140 6.22 -0.85 7.16
N TYR A 141 6.69 -0.59 5.95
CA TYR A 141 7.43 -1.53 5.14
C TYR A 141 8.80 -0.96 4.80
N GLU A 142 9.83 -1.80 4.84
CA GLU A 142 11.18 -1.52 4.38
C GLU A 142 11.36 -2.15 3.00
N ALA A 143 11.93 -1.41 2.04
CA ALA A 143 12.18 -1.94 0.71
C ALA A 143 13.19 -3.09 0.74
N CYS A 144 13.00 -4.04 -0.16
CA CYS A 144 13.82 -5.25 -0.22
C CYS A 144 15.25 -5.00 -0.71
N ASP A 145 15.46 -3.92 -1.47
CA ASP A 145 16.70 -3.57 -2.15
C ASP A 145 17.37 -2.30 -1.61
N ASP A 146 16.66 -1.47 -0.87
CA ASP A 146 17.22 -0.30 -0.18
C ASP A 146 16.62 -0.15 1.24
N SER A 147 17.40 -0.47 2.26
CA SER A 147 16.99 -0.36 3.67
C SER A 147 16.69 1.10 4.13
N ARG A 148 16.92 2.08 3.28
CA ARG A 148 16.54 3.48 3.52
C ARG A 148 15.28 3.90 2.76
N GLU A 149 14.74 3.05 1.89
CA GLU A 149 13.45 3.29 1.29
C GLU A 149 12.35 2.60 2.10
N ALA A 150 11.32 3.35 2.44
CA ALA A 150 10.18 2.85 3.21
C ALA A 150 8.87 3.21 2.54
N MET A 151 7.89 2.33 2.68
CA MET A 151 6.49 2.63 2.39
C MET A 151 5.70 2.60 3.68
N ILE A 152 4.87 3.61 3.88
CA ILE A 152 3.95 3.71 5.01
C ILE A 152 2.54 3.74 4.45
N LEU A 153 1.69 2.84 4.93
CA LEU A 153 0.26 2.85 4.65
C LEU A 153 -0.50 3.24 5.91
N HIS A 154 -1.28 4.33 5.82
CA HIS A 154 -2.20 4.75 6.87
C HIS A 154 -3.61 4.35 6.46
N GLU A 155 -4.26 3.53 7.26
CA GLU A 155 -5.68 3.24 7.12
C GLU A 155 -6.48 4.28 7.89
N ILE A 156 -7.34 5.01 7.19
CA ILE A 156 -8.17 6.07 7.76
C ILE A 156 -9.61 5.59 7.81
N HIS A 157 -10.33 5.93 8.87
CA HIS A 157 -11.66 5.43 9.14
C HIS A 157 -12.66 5.75 8.01
N ASP A 158 -12.63 6.98 7.49
CA ASP A 158 -13.55 7.45 6.47
C ASP A 158 -12.96 8.59 5.61
N GLU A 159 -13.65 8.90 4.52
CA GLU A 159 -13.24 9.93 3.57
C GLU A 159 -13.24 11.34 4.20
N VAL A 160 -14.13 11.61 5.14
CA VAL A 160 -14.22 12.93 5.81
C VAL A 160 -12.98 13.16 6.67
N SER A 161 -12.57 12.14 7.42
CA SER A 161 -11.33 12.15 8.22
C SER A 161 -10.10 12.29 7.34
N ALA A 162 -10.05 11.56 6.21
CA ALA A 162 -8.96 11.67 5.24
C ALA A 162 -8.86 13.07 4.64
N ARG A 163 -9.97 13.65 4.20
CA ARG A 163 -10.01 15.03 3.68
C ARG A 163 -9.59 16.04 4.73
N ARG A 164 -10.01 15.86 5.98
CA ARG A 164 -9.61 16.73 7.11
C ARG A 164 -8.11 16.64 7.37
N TRP A 165 -7.55 15.43 7.36
CA TRP A 165 -6.12 15.23 7.55
C TRP A 165 -5.30 15.88 6.42
N LEU A 166 -5.72 15.67 5.18
CA LEU A 166 -5.07 16.25 4.00
C LEU A 166 -5.23 17.77 3.87
N SER A 167 -6.33 18.33 4.41
CA SER A 167 -6.56 19.79 4.42
C SER A 167 -5.72 20.54 5.46
N ARG A 168 -4.93 19.81 6.26
CA ARG A 168 -3.95 20.36 7.20
C ARG A 168 -2.53 20.09 6.71
N PRO A 169 -2.09 20.76 5.64
CA PRO A 169 -0.78 20.52 5.03
C PRO A 169 0.35 20.69 6.04
N ASP A 170 0.21 21.64 6.99
CA ASP A 170 1.22 21.89 8.02
C ASP A 170 1.41 20.69 8.94
N ALA A 171 0.32 20.07 9.41
CA ALA A 171 0.40 18.91 10.31
C ALA A 171 0.98 17.66 9.61
N ALA A 172 0.60 17.44 8.34
CA ALA A 172 1.17 16.35 7.55
C ALA A 172 2.63 16.64 7.20
N ALA A 173 2.96 17.87 6.82
CA ALA A 173 4.33 18.30 6.52
C ALA A 173 5.22 18.27 7.76
N GLU A 174 4.74 18.73 8.92
CA GLU A 174 5.46 18.65 10.19
C GLU A 174 5.75 17.21 10.59
N TRP A 175 4.76 16.32 10.41
CA TRP A 175 4.97 14.91 10.69
C TRP A 175 5.98 14.30 9.71
N MET A 176 5.84 14.54 8.42
CA MET A 176 6.77 14.05 7.39
C MET A 176 8.20 14.57 7.63
N ALA A 177 8.37 15.85 7.89
CA ALA A 177 9.67 16.44 8.21
C ALA A 177 10.25 15.87 9.52
N GLY A 178 9.42 15.77 10.56
CA GLY A 178 9.80 15.15 11.84
C GLY A 178 10.15 13.67 11.72
N ALA A 179 9.53 12.94 10.81
CA ALA A 179 9.81 11.54 10.52
C ALA A 179 11.10 11.33 9.70
N GLY A 180 11.71 12.41 9.19
CA GLY A 180 12.95 12.33 8.41
C GLY A 180 12.72 11.89 6.98
N PHE A 181 11.52 12.17 6.43
CA PHE A 181 11.22 11.89 5.03
C PHE A 181 12.11 12.71 4.09
N GLY A 182 12.47 12.10 2.98
CA GLY A 182 13.22 12.76 1.91
C GLY A 182 12.45 13.96 1.31
N VAL A 183 13.14 14.70 0.46
CA VAL A 183 12.70 16.02 -0.06
C VAL A 183 11.41 15.98 -0.88
N SER A 184 10.98 14.80 -1.37
CA SER A 184 9.80 14.67 -2.24
C SER A 184 9.20 13.27 -2.11
N PRO A 185 8.45 13.00 -1.03
CA PRO A 185 7.78 11.70 -0.90
C PRO A 185 6.69 11.56 -1.97
N THR A 186 6.56 10.36 -2.51
CA THR A 186 5.41 10.00 -3.35
C THR A 186 4.23 9.71 -2.44
N VAL A 187 3.14 10.45 -2.60
CA VAL A 187 1.94 10.31 -1.76
C VAL A 187 0.75 9.89 -2.62
N PHE A 188 0.15 8.78 -2.26
CA PHE A 188 -1.11 8.30 -2.83
C PHE A 188 -2.22 8.40 -1.79
N VAL A 189 -3.40 8.86 -2.20
CA VAL A 189 -4.61 8.84 -1.37
C VAL A 189 -5.74 8.24 -2.17
N GLY A 190 -6.34 7.19 -1.63
CA GLY A 190 -7.40 6.49 -2.35
C GLY A 190 -8.41 5.80 -1.46
N THR A 191 -9.56 5.52 -2.07
CA THR A 191 -10.60 4.69 -1.48
C THR A 191 -10.46 3.26 -1.98
N LEU A 192 -10.84 2.28 -1.14
CA LEU A 192 -10.90 0.89 -1.56
C LEU A 192 -11.87 0.76 -2.75
N ALA A 193 -11.37 0.16 -3.82
CA ALA A 193 -12.20 -0.22 -4.96
C ALA A 193 -12.50 -1.73 -4.92
N HIS A 194 -11.45 -2.55 -4.79
CA HIS A 194 -11.58 -4.00 -4.84
C HIS A 194 -10.61 -4.69 -3.89
N LEU A 195 -11.01 -5.87 -3.41
CA LEU A 195 -10.20 -6.76 -2.59
C LEU A 195 -10.45 -8.20 -3.02
N MET A 196 -9.37 -8.97 -3.19
CA MET A 196 -9.42 -10.41 -3.45
C MET A 196 -8.52 -11.12 -2.46
N SER A 197 -9.03 -12.20 -1.85
CA SER A 197 -8.21 -13.16 -1.13
C SER A 197 -7.85 -14.30 -2.09
N VAL A 198 -6.56 -14.60 -2.19
CA VAL A 198 -6.04 -15.68 -3.03
C VAL A 198 -5.86 -16.93 -2.16
N PRO A 199 -6.53 -18.05 -2.48
CA PRO A 199 -6.40 -19.29 -1.72
C PRO A 199 -4.96 -19.82 -1.71
N GLU A 200 -4.59 -20.53 -0.65
CA GLU A 200 -3.36 -21.30 -0.66
C GLU A 200 -3.43 -22.41 -1.69
N ARG A 201 -2.32 -22.60 -2.41
CA ARG A 201 -2.18 -23.74 -3.28
C ARG A 201 -2.10 -25.00 -2.41
N VAL A 202 -3.12 -25.84 -2.45
CA VAL A 202 -3.03 -27.16 -1.82
C VAL A 202 -1.98 -27.95 -2.60
N ALA A 203 -0.84 -28.22 -1.95
CA ALA A 203 0.17 -29.11 -2.51
C ALA A 203 -0.47 -30.49 -2.73
N GLY A 204 -0.67 -30.87 -4.00
CA GLY A 204 -1.14 -32.19 -4.40
C GLY A 204 -0.01 -33.22 -4.32
#